data_615145753d3cdd9a1f9bad3473ccf800
#
_entry.id   615145753d3cdd9a1f9bad3473ccf800
#
_cell.length_a   1.000
_cell.length_b   1.000
_cell.length_c   1.000
_cell.angle_alpha   90.00
_cell.angle_beta   90.00
_cell.angle_gamma   90.00
#
_symmetry.space_group_name_H-M   'P 1'
#
loop_
_entity.id
_entity.type
_entity.pdbx_description
1 polymer ?
#
loop_
_entity_poly.entity_id
_entity_poly.type
_entity_poly.pdbx_seq_one_letter_code
_entity_poly.pdbx_strand_id
1 'polypeptide(L)'
;MSKLLIPLLALAPAFAQDPRQIILEVQKRQHSDSQRYEGTLEVISQGNQVATKRWTYQRIGSFGNSKAILRFTAPAEVKGVGLLIVNHPDRASDQWMWRPAIGRDQRIALQDRSTRFFGTDFSFEDLEERDVDQYDYKLLADEGATWKIESRPRKSSQYAYSYFWIKKDNYTFVRIEAYSKKGLVRTIDYKDQEQIQGIWTARVTEVYDVARKSRTILKYEKLDYNLPMKDDDFTLQALRREL
;
A
#
# COMPACT_ATOMS: atom_id res chain seq x y z
N MET A 1 -51.82 -21.45 -41.78
CA MET A 1 -50.40 -21.76 -41.53
C MET A 1 -49.74 -20.54 -40.90
N SER A 2 -49.69 -20.48 -39.59
CA SER A 2 -49.16 -19.35 -38.85
C SER A 2 -47.66 -19.57 -38.62
N LYS A 3 -46.81 -18.67 -39.16
CA LYS A 3 -45.35 -18.74 -38.97
C LYS A 3 -44.99 -18.05 -37.63
N LEU A 4 -44.57 -18.87 -36.68
CA LEU A 4 -44.03 -18.41 -35.40
C LEU A 4 -42.64 -17.79 -35.67
N LEU A 5 -42.50 -16.47 -35.53
CA LEU A 5 -41.19 -15.79 -35.50
C LEU A 5 -40.63 -15.89 -34.07
N ILE A 6 -39.54 -16.65 -33.90
CA ILE A 6 -38.80 -16.70 -32.65
C ILE A 6 -37.80 -15.52 -32.70
N PRO A 7 -37.85 -14.56 -31.75
CA PRO A 7 -36.84 -13.51 -31.70
C PRO A 7 -35.49 -14.09 -31.24
N LEU A 8 -34.48 -13.95 -32.09
CA LEU A 8 -33.12 -14.28 -31.75
C LEU A 8 -32.61 -13.22 -30.77
N LEU A 9 -32.53 -13.54 -29.49
CA LEU A 9 -31.89 -12.69 -28.48
C LEU A 9 -30.39 -12.69 -28.75
N ALA A 10 -29.87 -11.61 -29.32
CA ALA A 10 -28.43 -11.39 -29.46
C ALA A 10 -27.86 -11.16 -28.05
N LEU A 11 -27.18 -12.17 -27.49
CA LEU A 11 -26.31 -11.98 -26.32
C LEU A 11 -25.17 -11.05 -26.79
N ALA A 12 -25.19 -9.79 -26.36
CA ALA A 12 -24.05 -8.92 -26.46
C ALA A 12 -22.89 -9.54 -25.66
N PRO A 13 -21.67 -9.65 -26.22
CA PRO A 13 -20.54 -10.12 -25.45
C PRO A 13 -20.33 -9.14 -24.28
N ALA A 14 -20.47 -9.63 -23.06
CA ALA A 14 -20.01 -8.90 -21.89
C ALA A 14 -18.48 -8.74 -22.05
N PHE A 15 -18.03 -7.58 -22.46
CA PHE A 15 -16.61 -7.25 -22.45
C PHE A 15 -16.14 -7.39 -21.00
N ALA A 16 -15.38 -8.43 -20.73
CA ALA A 16 -14.72 -8.60 -19.44
C ALA A 16 -13.84 -7.36 -19.24
N GLN A 17 -14.12 -6.60 -18.19
CA GLN A 17 -13.39 -5.37 -17.90
C GLN A 17 -11.90 -5.70 -17.71
N ASP A 18 -11.01 -5.02 -18.43
CA ASP A 18 -9.57 -5.22 -18.34
C ASP A 18 -9.07 -4.90 -16.91
N PRO A 19 -8.54 -5.87 -16.17
CA PRO A 19 -8.10 -5.66 -14.79
C PRO A 19 -6.99 -4.61 -14.67
N ARG A 20 -6.13 -4.46 -15.69
CA ARG A 20 -5.12 -3.41 -15.70
C ARG A 20 -5.75 -2.02 -15.75
N GLN A 21 -6.83 -1.84 -16.51
CA GLN A 21 -7.56 -0.57 -16.57
C GLN A 21 -8.23 -0.25 -15.23
N ILE A 22 -8.72 -1.24 -14.50
CA ILE A 22 -9.25 -1.04 -13.15
C ILE A 22 -8.16 -0.49 -12.23
N ILE A 23 -6.95 -1.08 -12.23
CA ILE A 23 -5.83 -0.62 -11.41
C ILE A 23 -5.35 0.79 -11.82
N LEU A 24 -5.30 1.08 -13.12
CA LEU A 24 -4.99 2.43 -13.62
C LEU A 24 -6.01 3.46 -13.09
N GLU A 25 -7.29 3.12 -13.09
CA GLU A 25 -8.33 4.02 -12.56
C GLU A 25 -8.20 4.19 -11.04
N VAL A 26 -7.83 3.13 -10.29
CA VAL A 26 -7.48 3.24 -8.86
C VAL A 26 -6.36 4.25 -8.66
N GLN A 27 -5.24 4.08 -9.38
CA GLN A 27 -4.09 4.98 -9.26
C GLN A 27 -4.44 6.42 -9.63
N LYS A 28 -5.20 6.61 -10.72
CA LYS A 28 -5.65 7.94 -11.16
C LYS A 28 -6.49 8.64 -10.10
N ARG A 29 -7.43 7.94 -9.46
CA ARG A 29 -8.31 8.52 -8.42
C ARG A 29 -7.61 8.76 -7.09
N GLN A 30 -6.55 8.03 -6.81
CA GLN A 30 -5.75 8.17 -5.60
C GLN A 30 -4.48 9.01 -5.83
N HIS A 31 -4.28 9.53 -7.04
CA HIS A 31 -3.15 10.39 -7.35
C HIS A 31 -3.19 11.67 -6.53
N SER A 32 -2.02 12.06 -6.01
CA SER A 32 -1.79 13.35 -5.37
C SER A 32 -0.34 13.78 -5.59
N ASP A 33 -0.11 15.08 -5.74
CA ASP A 33 1.25 15.64 -5.90
C ASP A 33 2.08 15.44 -4.64
N SER A 34 1.42 15.43 -3.49
CA SER A 34 2.04 15.15 -2.19
C SER A 34 1.03 14.61 -1.19
N GLN A 35 1.55 14.02 -0.12
CA GLN A 35 0.77 13.55 1.02
C GLN A 35 1.54 13.76 2.32
N ARG A 36 0.84 14.16 3.38
CA ARG A 36 1.36 14.18 4.75
C ARG A 36 0.32 13.59 5.70
N TYR A 37 0.76 12.82 6.67
CA TYR A 37 -0.09 12.40 7.79
C TYR A 37 0.73 12.08 9.04
N GLU A 38 0.06 12.09 10.19
CA GLU A 38 0.51 11.44 11.41
C GLU A 38 -0.17 10.08 11.51
N GLY A 39 0.57 9.05 11.91
CA GLY A 39 0.05 7.69 12.05
C GLY A 39 0.19 7.18 13.48
N THR A 40 -0.89 6.67 14.04
CA THR A 40 -0.88 5.87 15.27
C THR A 40 -1.00 4.40 14.89
N LEU A 41 -0.03 3.58 15.35
CA LEU A 41 0.01 2.15 15.09
C LEU A 41 -0.19 1.41 16.41
N GLU A 42 -1.20 0.56 16.44
CA GLU A 42 -1.43 -0.42 17.49
C GLU A 42 -0.95 -1.78 17.01
N VAL A 43 0.16 -2.27 17.56
CA VAL A 43 0.70 -3.60 17.26
C VAL A 43 0.20 -4.58 18.30
N ILE A 44 -0.62 -5.53 17.88
CA ILE A 44 -1.28 -6.51 18.76
C ILE A 44 -0.66 -7.89 18.50
N SER A 45 0.02 -8.44 19.51
CA SER A 45 0.64 -9.76 19.43
C SER A 45 -0.38 -10.90 19.51
N GLN A 46 0.04 -12.13 19.22
CA GLN A 46 -0.77 -13.34 19.42
C GLN A 46 -1.32 -13.46 20.85
N GLY A 47 -0.59 -12.98 21.86
CA GLY A 47 -1.01 -12.95 23.27
C GLY A 47 -1.85 -11.72 23.63
N ASN A 48 -2.39 -10.99 22.66
CA ASN A 48 -3.18 -9.76 22.85
C ASN A 48 -2.43 -8.63 23.58
N GLN A 49 -1.11 -8.68 23.64
CA GLN A 49 -0.33 -7.54 24.13
C GLN A 49 -0.33 -6.45 23.09
N VAL A 50 -0.59 -5.21 23.49
CA VAL A 50 -0.66 -4.05 22.63
C VAL A 50 0.55 -3.15 22.85
N ALA A 51 1.26 -2.85 21.77
CA ALA A 51 2.31 -1.84 21.74
C ALA A 51 1.89 -0.70 20.80
N THR A 52 1.90 0.52 21.29
CA THR A 52 1.54 1.70 20.50
C THR A 52 2.80 2.39 19.99
N LYS A 53 2.80 2.74 18.70
CA LYS A 53 3.83 3.54 18.04
C LYS A 53 3.18 4.72 17.33
N ARG A 54 3.97 5.78 17.11
CA ARG A 54 3.55 6.92 16.30
C ARG A 54 4.63 7.27 15.30
N TRP A 55 4.20 7.68 14.10
CA TRP A 55 5.10 8.19 13.08
C TRP A 55 4.52 9.41 12.36
N THR A 56 5.38 10.14 11.68
CA THR A 56 5.00 11.06 10.62
C THR A 56 5.35 10.45 9.28
N TYR A 57 4.55 10.75 8.28
CA TYR A 57 4.79 10.35 6.88
C TYR A 57 4.62 11.55 5.98
N GLN A 58 5.53 11.70 5.05
CA GLN A 58 5.47 12.69 3.97
C GLN A 58 5.87 12.03 2.67
N ARG A 59 5.21 12.41 1.57
CA ARG A 59 5.48 11.92 0.23
C ARG A 59 5.32 13.04 -0.79
N ILE A 60 6.19 13.08 -1.78
CA ILE A 60 6.08 13.86 -3.02
C ILE A 60 5.98 12.91 -4.21
N GLY A 61 5.19 13.26 -5.23
CA GLY A 61 4.83 12.37 -6.34
C GLY A 61 3.85 11.29 -5.91
N SER A 62 3.56 10.35 -6.79
CA SER A 62 2.66 9.21 -6.52
C SER A 62 3.14 7.95 -7.23
N PHE A 63 2.84 6.81 -6.62
CA PHE A 63 3.10 5.46 -7.13
C PHE A 63 4.57 5.24 -7.51
N GLY A 64 4.85 4.71 -8.69
CA GLY A 64 6.20 4.42 -9.14
C GLY A 64 7.10 5.63 -9.35
N ASN A 65 6.61 6.86 -9.23
CA ASN A 65 7.40 8.08 -9.35
C ASN A 65 7.19 8.97 -8.12
N SER A 66 7.69 8.52 -6.97
CA SER A 66 7.50 9.21 -5.70
C SER A 66 8.70 9.05 -4.78
N LYS A 67 8.81 9.96 -3.81
CA LYS A 67 9.75 9.86 -2.69
C LYS A 67 8.99 10.05 -1.39
N ALA A 68 9.30 9.25 -0.39
CA ALA A 68 8.64 9.34 0.91
C ALA A 68 9.67 9.30 2.06
N ILE A 69 9.38 10.03 3.12
CA ILE A 69 10.04 9.89 4.42
C ILE A 69 8.99 9.54 5.46
N LEU A 70 9.25 8.43 6.15
CA LEU A 70 8.55 8.00 7.34
C LEU A 70 9.48 8.16 8.54
N ARG A 71 8.99 8.68 9.67
CA ARG A 71 9.80 8.82 10.89
C ARG A 71 8.98 8.56 12.13
N PHE A 72 9.48 7.67 12.98
CA PHE A 72 8.85 7.42 14.27
C PHE A 72 9.01 8.61 15.22
N THR A 73 7.91 8.97 15.90
CA THR A 73 7.85 10.02 16.90
C THR A 73 7.70 9.47 18.32
N ALA A 74 7.18 8.25 18.45
CA ALA A 74 7.01 7.54 19.71
C ALA A 74 6.96 6.01 19.47
N PRO A 75 7.28 5.19 20.47
CA PRO A 75 7.85 5.51 21.78
C PRO A 75 9.34 5.87 21.71
N ALA A 76 9.96 6.15 22.86
CA ALA A 76 11.35 6.61 22.95
C ALA A 76 12.36 5.67 22.27
N GLU A 77 12.15 4.35 22.35
CA GLU A 77 13.03 3.31 21.80
C GLU A 77 13.17 3.36 20.27
N VAL A 78 12.19 3.92 19.57
CA VAL A 78 12.19 4.06 18.10
C VAL A 78 12.12 5.50 17.65
N LYS A 79 12.03 6.48 18.56
CA LYS A 79 11.95 7.90 18.22
C LYS A 79 13.14 8.33 17.37
N GLY A 80 12.83 9.06 16.27
CA GLY A 80 13.83 9.54 15.33
C GLY A 80 14.31 8.50 14.30
N VAL A 81 13.96 7.21 14.47
CA VAL A 81 14.19 6.22 13.40
C VAL A 81 13.39 6.64 12.19
N GLY A 82 14.06 6.76 11.04
CA GLY A 82 13.46 7.19 9.79
C GLY A 82 13.73 6.22 8.64
N LEU A 83 12.85 6.25 7.66
CA LEU A 83 12.96 5.52 6.41
C LEU A 83 12.73 6.49 5.25
N LEU A 84 13.72 6.62 4.36
CA LEU A 84 13.58 7.26 3.05
C LEU A 84 13.29 6.17 2.03
N ILE A 85 12.26 6.36 1.24
CA ILE A 85 11.86 5.49 0.14
C ILE A 85 11.87 6.33 -1.14
N VAL A 86 12.58 5.85 -2.17
CA VAL A 86 12.56 6.42 -3.52
C VAL A 86 12.00 5.38 -4.45
N ASN A 87 10.76 5.55 -4.87
CA ASN A 87 10.08 4.66 -5.78
C ASN A 87 10.48 4.96 -7.23
N HIS A 88 10.49 3.92 -8.07
CA HIS A 88 10.85 4.02 -9.48
C HIS A 88 9.79 3.31 -10.34
N PRO A 89 9.47 3.84 -11.54
CA PRO A 89 8.41 3.27 -12.37
C PRO A 89 8.78 1.89 -12.94
N ASP A 90 10.07 1.60 -13.10
CA ASP A 90 10.58 0.44 -13.83
C ASP A 90 11.29 -0.60 -12.97
N ARG A 91 11.53 -0.30 -11.70
CA ARG A 91 12.27 -1.16 -10.77
C ARG A 91 11.80 -1.00 -9.33
N ALA A 92 12.27 -1.90 -8.45
CA ALA A 92 12.04 -1.79 -7.02
C ALA A 92 12.62 -0.47 -6.45
N SER A 93 12.02 0.05 -5.39
CA SER A 93 12.42 1.29 -4.73
C SER A 93 13.86 1.24 -4.21
N ASP A 94 14.49 2.36 -4.01
CA ASP A 94 15.65 2.47 -3.14
C ASP A 94 15.19 2.87 -1.74
N GLN A 95 15.72 2.22 -0.71
CA GLN A 95 15.34 2.48 0.67
C GLN A 95 16.56 2.67 1.54
N TRP A 96 16.52 3.70 2.40
CA TRP A 96 17.56 3.98 3.40
C TRP A 96 16.92 4.22 4.75
N MET A 97 17.46 3.56 5.74
CA MET A 97 17.03 3.68 7.13
C MET A 97 18.05 4.51 7.92
N TRP A 98 17.56 5.50 8.64
CA TRP A 98 18.30 6.23 9.65
C TRP A 98 17.98 5.74 11.04
N ARG A 99 18.99 5.46 11.85
CA ARG A 99 18.85 5.12 13.26
C ARG A 99 19.72 6.07 14.11
N PRO A 100 19.11 6.98 14.89
CA PRO A 100 19.86 7.93 15.73
C PRO A 100 20.86 7.25 16.66
N ALA A 101 20.49 6.15 17.28
CA ALA A 101 21.37 5.40 18.20
C ALA A 101 22.68 4.89 17.55
N ILE A 102 22.71 4.75 16.22
CA ILE A 102 23.91 4.28 15.49
C ILE A 102 24.57 5.44 14.75
N GLY A 103 23.86 6.55 14.54
CA GLY A 103 24.38 7.75 13.89
C GLY A 103 24.72 7.58 12.39
N ARG A 104 24.13 6.60 11.70
CA ARG A 104 24.40 6.36 10.28
C ARG A 104 23.18 5.86 9.53
N ASP A 105 23.18 6.12 8.20
CA ASP A 105 22.21 5.52 7.29
C ASP A 105 22.63 4.10 6.95
N GLN A 106 21.63 3.28 6.74
CA GLN A 106 21.78 1.92 6.21
C GLN A 106 20.87 1.75 4.99
N ARG A 107 21.44 1.41 3.85
CA ARG A 107 20.64 1.02 2.69
C ARG A 107 20.01 -0.35 2.95
N ILE A 108 18.71 -0.46 2.68
CA ILE A 108 17.99 -1.73 2.78
C ILE A 108 18.20 -2.51 1.48
N ALA A 109 18.89 -3.63 1.57
CA ALA A 109 19.12 -4.50 0.42
C ALA A 109 17.82 -5.18 -0.03
N LEU A 110 17.74 -5.58 -1.30
CA LEU A 110 16.54 -6.21 -1.86
C LEU A 110 16.11 -7.47 -1.10
N GLN A 111 17.08 -8.29 -0.68
CA GLN A 111 16.82 -9.49 0.09
C GLN A 111 16.26 -9.25 1.51
N ASP A 112 16.49 -8.05 2.06
CA ASP A 112 16.07 -7.69 3.41
C ASP A 112 14.67 -7.05 3.44
N ARG A 113 14.05 -6.79 2.28
CA ARG A 113 12.76 -6.09 2.19
C ARG A 113 11.58 -6.87 2.72
N SER A 114 11.69 -8.19 2.81
CA SER A 114 10.69 -9.03 3.46
C SER A 114 10.71 -8.96 4.97
N THR A 115 11.75 -8.33 5.57
CA THR A 115 11.85 -8.20 7.01
C THR A 115 10.83 -7.18 7.54
N ARG A 116 10.42 -7.35 8.79
CA ARG A 116 9.47 -6.45 9.44
C ARG A 116 10.06 -5.08 9.69
N PHE A 117 9.26 -4.07 9.45
CA PHE A 117 9.60 -2.70 9.79
C PHE A 117 9.33 -2.41 11.28
N PHE A 118 10.39 -2.39 12.07
CA PHE A 118 10.38 -2.04 13.52
C PHE A 118 9.27 -2.70 14.34
N GLY A 119 9.09 -4.01 14.16
CA GLY A 119 8.13 -4.80 14.94
C GLY A 119 6.67 -4.60 14.56
N THR A 120 6.35 -3.77 13.57
CA THR A 120 5.02 -3.70 12.95
C THR A 120 4.80 -4.93 12.06
N ASP A 121 3.58 -5.19 11.61
CA ASP A 121 3.31 -6.27 10.65
C ASP A 121 3.50 -5.83 9.19
N PHE A 122 3.92 -4.60 8.96
CA PHE A 122 4.45 -4.15 7.68
C PHE A 122 5.88 -4.67 7.49
N SER A 123 6.23 -5.08 6.27
CA SER A 123 7.61 -5.25 5.82
C SER A 123 8.10 -3.99 5.12
N PHE A 124 9.40 -3.90 4.84
CA PHE A 124 9.93 -2.80 4.03
C PHE A 124 9.31 -2.77 2.63
N GLU A 125 8.98 -3.93 2.05
CA GLU A 125 8.32 -4.02 0.74
C GLU A 125 6.89 -3.47 0.77
N ASP A 126 6.15 -3.63 1.87
CA ASP A 126 4.78 -3.11 2.00
C ASP A 126 4.71 -1.58 2.06
N LEU A 127 5.82 -0.93 2.34
CA LEU A 127 5.91 0.54 2.38
C LEU A 127 6.28 1.15 1.02
N GLU A 128 6.49 0.32 -0.03
CA GLU A 128 6.74 0.78 -1.38
C GLU A 128 5.44 1.15 -2.10
N GLU A 129 5.49 2.18 -2.92
CA GLU A 129 4.48 2.45 -3.93
C GLU A 129 5.01 2.00 -5.29
N ARG A 130 4.36 1.02 -5.91
CA ARG A 130 4.78 0.45 -7.18
C ARG A 130 3.87 0.90 -8.31
N ASP A 131 4.47 1.10 -9.48
CA ASP A 131 3.75 1.39 -10.70
C ASP A 131 2.93 0.18 -11.18
N VAL A 132 1.81 0.45 -11.85
CA VAL A 132 0.95 -0.59 -12.44
C VAL A 132 1.72 -1.51 -13.39
N ASP A 133 2.70 -1.00 -14.11
CA ASP A 133 3.47 -1.75 -15.10
C ASP A 133 4.48 -2.74 -14.49
N GLN A 134 4.66 -2.72 -13.17
CA GLN A 134 5.49 -3.69 -12.47
C GLN A 134 4.78 -5.02 -12.17
N TYR A 135 3.50 -5.15 -12.55
CA TYR A 135 2.68 -6.34 -12.28
C TYR A 135 1.91 -6.82 -13.51
N ASP A 136 1.58 -8.09 -13.50
CA ASP A 136 0.56 -8.69 -14.36
C ASP A 136 -0.74 -8.85 -13.56
N TYR A 137 -1.88 -8.59 -14.22
CA TYR A 137 -3.19 -8.63 -13.59
C TYR A 137 -4.13 -9.61 -14.27
N LYS A 138 -4.98 -10.27 -13.47
CA LYS A 138 -6.04 -11.14 -13.96
C LYS A 138 -7.31 -10.88 -13.17
N LEU A 139 -8.42 -10.59 -13.84
CA LEU A 139 -9.74 -10.54 -13.23
C LEU A 139 -10.15 -11.98 -12.88
N LEU A 140 -10.39 -12.25 -11.59
CA LEU A 140 -10.81 -13.57 -11.11
C LEU A 140 -12.32 -13.67 -10.96
N ALA A 141 -12.94 -12.62 -10.43
CA ALA A 141 -14.38 -12.59 -10.18
C ALA A 141 -14.93 -11.17 -10.20
N ASP A 142 -16.20 -11.07 -10.56
CA ASP A 142 -17.08 -9.94 -10.35
C ASP A 142 -18.01 -10.31 -9.19
N GLU A 143 -17.75 -9.74 -8.00
CA GLU A 143 -18.46 -10.06 -6.76
C GLU A 143 -19.52 -8.98 -6.42
N GLY A 144 -20.29 -8.55 -7.40
CA GLY A 144 -21.34 -7.54 -7.23
C GLY A 144 -20.75 -6.15 -6.98
N ALA A 145 -20.50 -5.77 -5.72
CA ALA A 145 -19.98 -4.44 -5.36
C ALA A 145 -18.46 -4.30 -5.55
N THR A 146 -17.74 -5.42 -5.72
CA THR A 146 -16.28 -5.42 -5.86
C THR A 146 -15.82 -6.26 -7.05
N TRP A 147 -14.63 -5.91 -7.57
CA TRP A 147 -13.85 -6.81 -8.41
C TRP A 147 -12.83 -7.54 -7.54
N LYS A 148 -12.62 -8.83 -7.84
CA LYS A 148 -11.49 -9.60 -7.32
C LYS A 148 -10.45 -9.77 -8.40
N ILE A 149 -9.25 -9.22 -8.18
CA ILE A 149 -8.15 -9.20 -9.15
C ILE A 149 -6.93 -9.90 -8.57
N GLU A 150 -6.33 -10.82 -9.34
CA GLU A 150 -5.01 -11.35 -9.05
C GLU A 150 -3.96 -10.39 -9.60
N SER A 151 -2.94 -10.08 -8.79
CA SER A 151 -1.77 -9.29 -9.14
C SER A 151 -0.51 -10.12 -8.94
N ARG A 152 0.32 -10.23 -9.98
CA ARG A 152 1.60 -10.94 -9.94
C ARG A 152 2.75 -10.00 -10.22
N PRO A 153 3.75 -9.88 -9.33
CA PRO A 153 4.92 -9.05 -9.60
C PRO A 153 5.74 -9.63 -10.77
N ARG A 154 6.14 -8.77 -11.70
CA ARG A 154 7.01 -9.13 -12.84
C ARG A 154 8.48 -9.30 -12.44
N LYS A 155 8.88 -8.71 -11.32
CA LYS A 155 10.25 -8.74 -10.80
C LYS A 155 10.26 -9.30 -9.38
N SER A 156 11.44 -9.35 -8.77
CA SER A 156 11.64 -9.89 -7.42
C SER A 156 10.71 -9.23 -6.40
N SER A 157 10.04 -10.07 -5.64
CA SER A 157 9.13 -9.72 -4.53
C SER A 157 9.11 -10.88 -3.52
N GLN A 158 8.79 -10.59 -2.27
CA GLN A 158 8.49 -11.61 -1.27
C GLN A 158 7.18 -12.34 -1.58
N TYR A 159 6.28 -11.69 -2.32
CA TYR A 159 4.99 -12.23 -2.71
C TYR A 159 5.05 -12.89 -4.09
N ALA A 160 4.49 -14.08 -4.20
CA ALA A 160 4.32 -14.76 -5.48
C ALA A 160 3.14 -14.17 -6.26
N TYR A 161 2.09 -13.79 -5.55
CA TYR A 161 0.90 -13.10 -6.06
C TYR A 161 0.12 -12.49 -4.91
N SER A 162 -0.83 -11.61 -5.25
CA SER A 162 -1.79 -11.04 -4.30
C SER A 162 -3.19 -11.03 -4.92
N TYR A 163 -4.22 -11.11 -4.08
CA TYR A 163 -5.59 -10.85 -4.46
C TYR A 163 -6.03 -9.50 -3.95
N PHE A 164 -6.64 -8.71 -4.81
CA PHE A 164 -7.17 -7.39 -4.53
C PHE A 164 -8.68 -7.42 -4.61
N TRP A 165 -9.37 -6.89 -3.61
CA TRP A 165 -10.78 -6.55 -3.67
C TRP A 165 -10.91 -5.04 -3.80
N ILE A 166 -11.50 -4.59 -4.90
CA ILE A 166 -11.63 -3.18 -5.28
C ILE A 166 -13.10 -2.86 -5.45
N LYS A 167 -13.57 -1.82 -4.77
CA LYS A 167 -14.95 -1.32 -4.93
C LYS A 167 -15.17 -0.77 -6.33
N LYS A 168 -16.36 -1.05 -6.89
CA LYS A 168 -16.74 -0.59 -8.22
C LYS A 168 -17.21 0.85 -8.27
N ASP A 169 -17.79 1.35 -7.18
CA ASP A 169 -18.36 2.70 -7.10
C ASP A 169 -17.28 3.78 -7.05
N ASN A 170 -16.21 3.55 -6.29
CA ASN A 170 -15.20 4.55 -6.01
C ASN A 170 -13.76 4.11 -6.30
N TYR A 171 -13.55 2.88 -6.76
CA TYR A 171 -12.23 2.31 -7.11
C TYR A 171 -11.24 2.30 -5.94
N THR A 172 -11.73 2.06 -4.72
CA THR A 172 -10.86 1.90 -3.56
C THR A 172 -10.61 0.44 -3.22
N PHE A 173 -9.41 0.16 -2.68
CA PHE A 173 -9.13 -1.14 -2.10
C PHE A 173 -9.99 -1.35 -0.85
N VAL A 174 -10.54 -2.55 -0.71
CA VAL A 174 -11.20 -3.03 0.51
C VAL A 174 -10.28 -3.96 1.26
N ARG A 175 -9.65 -4.89 0.51
CA ARG A 175 -8.81 -5.94 1.05
C ARG A 175 -7.73 -6.33 0.07
N ILE A 176 -6.56 -6.67 0.60
CA ILE A 176 -5.47 -7.36 -0.11
C ILE A 176 -5.12 -8.62 0.67
N GLU A 177 -4.98 -9.74 -0.04
CA GLU A 177 -4.39 -10.96 0.48
C GLU A 177 -3.09 -11.23 -0.28
N ALA A 178 -1.97 -11.28 0.43
CA ALA A 178 -0.65 -11.46 -0.16
C ALA A 178 -0.13 -12.88 0.12
N TYR A 179 0.29 -13.56 -0.93
CA TYR A 179 0.67 -14.96 -0.93
C TYR A 179 2.14 -15.14 -1.32
N SER A 180 2.85 -15.94 -0.55
CA SER A 180 4.12 -16.54 -0.98
C SER A 180 3.86 -17.87 -1.71
N LYS A 181 4.93 -18.54 -2.17
CA LYS A 181 4.83 -19.89 -2.72
C LYS A 181 4.31 -20.92 -1.70
N LYS A 182 4.37 -20.61 -0.39
CA LYS A 182 3.96 -21.51 0.70
C LYS A 182 2.51 -21.26 1.17
N GLY A 183 1.84 -20.23 0.66
CA GLY A 183 0.47 -19.88 1.04
C GLY A 183 0.32 -18.43 1.47
N LEU A 184 -0.82 -18.11 2.10
CA LEU A 184 -1.16 -16.79 2.60
C LEU A 184 -0.15 -16.33 3.66
N VAL A 185 0.44 -15.16 3.44
CA VAL A 185 1.42 -14.54 4.34
C VAL A 185 0.75 -13.44 5.15
N ARG A 186 -0.10 -12.63 4.50
CA ARG A 186 -0.61 -11.38 5.06
C ARG A 186 -1.96 -11.02 4.48
N THR A 187 -2.80 -10.40 5.31
CA THR A 187 -3.99 -9.69 4.85
C THR A 187 -3.88 -8.22 5.21
N ILE A 188 -4.41 -7.35 4.35
CA ILE A 188 -4.46 -5.91 4.55
C ILE A 188 -5.91 -5.48 4.31
N ASP A 189 -6.57 -4.94 5.32
CA ASP A 189 -7.92 -4.43 5.26
C ASP A 189 -7.92 -2.89 5.34
N TYR A 190 -8.64 -2.25 4.43
CA TYR A 190 -8.81 -0.80 4.34
C TYR A 190 -10.20 -0.42 4.82
N LYS A 191 -10.28 0.31 5.94
CA LYS A 191 -11.53 0.63 6.64
C LYS A 191 -11.76 2.12 6.76
N ASP A 192 -12.98 2.50 7.11
CA ASP A 192 -13.38 3.88 7.39
C ASP A 192 -13.00 4.82 6.24
N GLN A 193 -13.49 4.49 5.03
CA GLN A 193 -13.17 5.22 3.81
C GLN A 193 -13.99 6.50 3.74
N GLU A 194 -13.31 7.63 3.54
CA GLU A 194 -13.91 8.95 3.34
C GLU A 194 -13.16 9.73 2.27
N GLN A 195 -13.75 10.83 1.82
CA GLN A 195 -13.07 11.75 0.90
C GLN A 195 -12.33 12.83 1.67
N ILE A 196 -11.04 12.96 1.40
CA ILE A 196 -10.18 14.03 1.89
C ILE A 196 -9.67 14.80 0.68
N GLN A 197 -10.03 16.09 0.58
CA GLN A 197 -9.68 16.94 -0.58
C GLN A 197 -10.04 16.28 -1.93
N GLY A 198 -11.17 15.56 -1.98
CA GLY A 198 -11.65 14.85 -3.17
C GLY A 198 -11.05 13.46 -3.42
N ILE A 199 -10.09 13.04 -2.62
CA ILE A 199 -9.43 11.73 -2.74
C ILE A 199 -10.02 10.75 -1.74
N TRP A 200 -10.53 9.61 -2.23
CA TRP A 200 -11.01 8.54 -1.36
C TRP A 200 -9.87 7.90 -0.57
N THR A 201 -9.97 7.93 0.73
CA THR A 201 -8.90 7.54 1.66
C THR A 201 -9.45 6.64 2.76
N ALA A 202 -8.76 5.52 3.05
CA ALA A 202 -9.03 4.72 4.24
C ALA A 202 -8.40 5.41 5.46
N ARG A 203 -9.18 5.64 6.52
CA ARG A 203 -8.69 6.18 7.79
C ARG A 203 -8.01 5.12 8.65
N VAL A 204 -8.27 3.86 8.37
CA VAL A 204 -7.69 2.74 9.09
C VAL A 204 -7.19 1.70 8.10
N THR A 205 -5.93 1.28 8.27
CA THR A 205 -5.36 0.12 7.59
C THR A 205 -4.99 -0.92 8.64
N GLU A 206 -5.56 -2.11 8.53
CA GLU A 206 -5.25 -3.24 9.40
C GLU A 206 -4.43 -4.27 8.62
N VAL A 207 -3.25 -4.61 9.13
CA VAL A 207 -2.38 -5.64 8.57
C VAL A 207 -2.31 -6.81 9.53
N TYR A 208 -2.61 -8.01 9.06
CA TYR A 208 -2.50 -9.25 9.82
C TYR A 208 -1.40 -10.14 9.23
N ASP A 209 -0.44 -10.54 10.05
CA ASP A 209 0.61 -11.49 9.71
C ASP A 209 0.19 -12.90 10.14
N VAL A 210 0.00 -13.79 9.16
CA VAL A 210 -0.55 -15.14 9.36
C VAL A 210 0.40 -16.00 10.20
N ALA A 211 1.70 -15.95 9.93
CA ALA A 211 2.68 -16.78 10.62
C ALA A 211 2.85 -16.38 12.09
N ARG A 212 2.75 -15.10 12.39
CA ARG A 212 2.91 -14.54 13.74
C ARG A 212 1.61 -14.48 14.52
N LYS A 213 0.48 -14.57 13.83
CA LYS A 213 -0.86 -14.34 14.41
C LYS A 213 -0.92 -12.98 15.12
N SER A 214 -0.25 -11.98 14.55
CA SER A 214 -0.21 -10.61 15.05
C SER A 214 -0.85 -9.67 14.05
N ARG A 215 -1.29 -8.51 14.51
CA ARG A 215 -1.85 -7.48 13.64
C ARG A 215 -1.35 -6.09 14.01
N THR A 216 -1.21 -5.25 13.03
CA THR A 216 -0.94 -3.83 13.19
C THR A 216 -2.11 -3.04 12.64
N ILE A 217 -2.69 -2.16 13.46
CA ILE A 217 -3.75 -1.23 13.07
C ILE A 217 -3.11 0.15 12.95
N LEU A 218 -3.03 0.67 11.74
CA LEU A 218 -2.58 2.02 11.45
C LEU A 218 -3.80 2.93 11.31
N LYS A 219 -3.88 3.95 12.15
CA LYS A 219 -4.87 5.03 12.08
C LYS A 219 -4.21 6.28 11.52
N TYR A 220 -4.82 6.87 10.49
CA TYR A 220 -4.31 8.08 9.84
C TYR A 220 -4.92 9.32 10.48
N GLU A 221 -4.05 10.15 11.06
CA GLU A 221 -4.41 11.41 11.70
C GLU A 221 -3.82 12.56 10.90
N LYS A 222 -4.44 13.74 10.93
CA LYS A 222 -3.95 14.97 10.30
C LYS A 222 -3.48 14.74 8.84
N LEU A 223 -4.28 14.01 8.08
CA LEU A 223 -3.93 13.67 6.70
C LEU A 223 -4.31 14.80 5.75
N ASP A 224 -3.35 15.27 4.99
CA ASP A 224 -3.48 16.29 3.96
C ASP A 224 -2.81 15.85 2.66
N TYR A 225 -3.42 16.23 1.53
CA TYR A 225 -2.88 16.04 0.18
C TYR A 225 -2.49 17.38 -0.45
N ASN A 226 -1.67 17.31 -1.49
CA ASN A 226 -1.31 18.42 -2.38
C ASN A 226 -0.72 19.64 -1.64
N LEU A 227 0.00 19.37 -0.53
CA LEU A 227 0.78 20.39 0.17
C LEU A 227 2.03 20.75 -0.64
N PRO A 228 2.48 22.00 -0.63
CA PRO A 228 3.74 22.37 -1.27
C PRO A 228 4.90 21.68 -0.57
N MET A 229 5.60 20.82 -1.31
CA MET A 229 6.81 20.10 -0.87
C MET A 229 7.90 20.25 -1.93
N LYS A 230 9.16 20.12 -1.53
CA LYS A 230 10.33 20.21 -2.41
C LYS A 230 11.05 18.88 -2.46
N ASP A 231 11.68 18.59 -3.58
CA ASP A 231 12.48 17.38 -3.76
C ASP A 231 13.60 17.26 -2.72
N ASP A 232 14.19 18.38 -2.31
CA ASP A 232 15.21 18.46 -1.27
C ASP A 232 14.73 18.03 0.13
N ASP A 233 13.42 17.98 0.36
CA ASP A 233 12.84 17.47 1.60
C ASP A 233 12.93 15.93 1.71
N PHE A 234 13.31 15.25 0.61
CA PHE A 234 13.37 13.79 0.49
C PHE A 234 14.77 13.28 0.16
N THR A 235 15.76 13.73 0.93
CA THR A 235 17.17 13.36 0.80
C THR A 235 17.69 12.63 2.03
N LEU A 236 18.86 12.00 1.93
CA LEU A 236 19.55 11.43 3.10
C LEU A 236 19.84 12.49 4.17
N GLN A 237 20.13 13.72 3.76
CA GLN A 237 20.32 14.82 4.70
C GLN A 237 19.01 15.16 5.42
N ALA A 238 17.88 15.22 4.69
CA ALA A 238 16.57 15.43 5.29
C ALA A 238 16.17 14.27 6.22
N LEU A 239 16.51 13.02 5.84
CA LEU A 239 16.26 11.84 6.68
C LEU A 239 16.97 11.91 8.04
N ARG A 240 18.14 12.53 8.12
CA ARG A 240 18.95 12.68 9.36
C ARG A 240 18.51 13.82 10.26
N ARG A 241 17.71 14.78 9.76
CA ARG A 241 17.24 15.91 10.57
C ARG A 241 16.42 15.39 11.73
N GLU A 242 16.70 15.90 12.91
CA GLU A 242 15.85 15.66 14.09
C GLU A 242 14.50 16.35 13.92
N LEU A 243 13.46 15.80 14.63
CA LEU A 243 12.10 16.36 14.66
C LEU A 243 12.06 17.57 15.56
#